data_c332e7d9694ff76a5f8e5480c4481274
#
_entry.id   c332e7d9694ff76a5f8e5480c4481274
#
_cell.length_a   1.000
_cell.length_b   1.000
_cell.length_c   1.000
_cell.angle_alpha   90.00
_cell.angle_beta   90.00
_cell.angle_gamma   90.00
#
_symmetry.space_group_name_H-M   'P 1'
#
loop_
_entity.id
_entity.type
_entity.pdbx_description
1 polymer ?
#
loop_
_entity_poly.entity_id
_entity_poly.type
_entity_poly.pdbx_seq_one_letter_code
_entity_poly.pdbx_strand_id
1 'polypeptide(L)'
;MQLYNTLSAKERANLIDQAGEVRLTLSFYKYAQIENPKLFRDYLFIHWDKINVLGRIYVATEGINAQLSVPATRFEEFKAILDNISFLENVRLNIAVEQDNKSFLKLKIKARDKIVADGLEDSEFDVTQCGVHVDAQSFNDLISKPETLLVDM
;
A
#
# COMPACT_ATOMS: atom_id res chain seq x y z
N MET A 1 -5.43 -7.25 22.97
CA MET A 1 -5.79 -7.42 21.54
C MET A 1 -4.63 -8.10 20.82
N GLN A 2 -4.92 -9.12 20.02
CA GLN A 2 -3.90 -9.85 19.25
C GLN A 2 -3.67 -9.14 17.90
N LEU A 3 -2.47 -8.60 17.67
CA LEU A 3 -2.09 -7.91 16.44
C LEU A 3 -1.31 -8.82 15.49
N TYR A 4 -1.60 -10.11 15.48
CA TYR A 4 -0.97 -11.09 14.61
C TYR A 4 -1.91 -12.26 14.29
N ASN A 5 -1.61 -12.91 13.19
CA ASN A 5 -2.42 -14.03 12.68
C ASN A 5 -1.99 -15.35 13.33
N THR A 6 -2.95 -16.11 13.83
CA THR A 6 -2.73 -17.40 14.50
C THR A 6 -2.93 -18.62 13.58
N LEU A 7 -3.72 -18.47 12.51
CA LEU A 7 -4.04 -19.55 11.58
C LEU A 7 -2.91 -19.85 10.60
N SER A 8 -2.75 -21.11 10.22
CA SER A 8 -1.85 -21.54 9.16
C SER A 8 -2.28 -21.03 7.77
N ALA A 9 -1.39 -21.07 6.79
CA ALA A 9 -1.70 -20.68 5.42
C ALA A 9 -2.83 -21.52 4.81
N LYS A 10 -2.88 -22.82 5.11
CA LYS A 10 -3.92 -23.75 4.62
C LYS A 10 -5.29 -23.42 5.20
N GLU A 11 -5.38 -23.19 6.50
CA GLU A 11 -6.62 -22.79 7.16
C GLU A 11 -7.16 -21.48 6.60
N ARG A 12 -6.29 -20.51 6.35
CA ARG A 12 -6.69 -19.23 5.76
C ARG A 12 -7.16 -19.36 4.31
N ALA A 13 -6.47 -20.16 3.49
CA ALA A 13 -6.92 -20.42 2.13
C ALA A 13 -8.32 -21.05 2.12
N ASN A 14 -8.58 -22.01 3.01
CA ASN A 14 -9.89 -22.63 3.16
C ASN A 14 -10.97 -21.63 3.60
N LEU A 15 -10.66 -20.71 4.52
CA LEU A 15 -11.60 -19.67 4.94
C LEU A 15 -11.95 -18.70 3.79
N ILE A 16 -10.97 -18.33 2.97
CA ILE A 16 -11.20 -17.49 1.80
C ILE A 16 -12.11 -18.21 0.78
N ASP A 17 -11.86 -19.52 0.54
CA ASP A 17 -12.69 -20.33 -0.34
C ASP A 17 -14.12 -20.48 0.17
N GLN A 18 -14.28 -20.73 1.48
CA GLN A 18 -15.61 -20.85 2.12
C GLN A 18 -16.39 -19.54 2.14
N ALA A 19 -15.71 -18.41 2.29
CA ALA A 19 -16.35 -17.11 2.25
C ALA A 19 -16.91 -16.78 0.85
N GLY A 20 -16.28 -17.30 -0.22
CA GLY A 20 -16.73 -17.08 -1.60
C GLY A 20 -16.73 -15.60 -2.02
N GLU A 21 -16.03 -14.74 -1.29
CA GLU A 21 -15.99 -13.30 -1.55
C GLU A 21 -15.08 -12.98 -2.72
N VAL A 22 -15.55 -12.15 -3.64
CA VAL A 22 -14.69 -11.51 -4.64
C VAL A 22 -13.82 -10.48 -3.93
N ARG A 23 -12.51 -10.53 -4.18
CA ARG A 23 -11.55 -9.62 -3.59
C ARG A 23 -10.87 -8.78 -4.67
N LEU A 24 -10.65 -7.52 -4.38
CA LEU A 24 -9.85 -6.61 -5.21
C LEU A 24 -8.42 -6.60 -4.69
N THR A 25 -7.49 -6.96 -5.57
CA THR A 25 -6.05 -6.85 -5.31
C THR A 25 -5.57 -5.48 -5.78
N LEU A 26 -4.87 -4.78 -4.92
CA LEU A 26 -4.37 -3.44 -5.21
C LEU A 26 -3.06 -3.14 -4.50
N SER A 27 -2.40 -2.10 -4.96
CA SER A 27 -1.21 -1.55 -4.32
C SER A 27 -1.26 -0.02 -4.27
N PHE A 28 -0.60 0.53 -3.29
CA PHE A 28 -0.29 1.94 -3.24
C PHE A 28 0.98 2.18 -2.42
N TYR A 29 1.61 3.31 -2.65
CA TYR A 29 2.66 3.82 -1.79
C TYR A 29 2.48 5.32 -1.58
N LYS A 30 2.95 5.80 -0.46
CA LYS A 30 2.94 7.23 -0.16
C LYS A 30 4.14 7.58 0.71
N TYR A 31 4.95 8.51 0.25
CA TYR A 31 5.95 9.17 1.08
C TYR A 31 5.27 10.22 1.96
N ALA A 32 5.54 10.17 3.24
CA ALA A 32 5.03 11.11 4.23
C ALA A 32 5.83 10.99 5.51
N GLN A 33 5.93 12.04 6.27
CA GLN A 33 6.56 12.02 7.60
C GLN A 33 5.63 11.29 8.59
N ILE A 34 6.04 10.12 9.08
CA ILE A 34 5.30 9.32 10.07
C ILE A 34 6.11 9.31 11.37
N GLU A 35 5.68 10.06 12.37
CA GLU A 35 6.40 10.21 13.64
C GLU A 35 6.55 8.88 14.39
N ASN A 36 5.51 8.04 14.40
CA ASN A 36 5.53 6.76 15.10
C ASN A 36 5.04 5.62 14.21
N PRO A 37 5.92 5.00 13.40
CA PRO A 37 5.55 3.90 12.52
C PRO A 37 4.96 2.68 13.23
N LYS A 38 5.35 2.41 14.48
CA LYS A 38 4.82 1.27 15.25
C LYS A 38 3.37 1.52 15.66
N LEU A 39 3.06 2.71 16.15
CA LEU A 39 1.70 3.09 16.52
C LEU A 39 0.80 3.14 15.28
N PHE A 40 1.30 3.68 14.17
CA PHE A 40 0.57 3.73 12.91
C PHE A 40 0.31 2.31 12.35
N ARG A 41 1.28 1.42 12.43
CA ARG A 41 1.10 -0.01 12.09
C ARG A 41 -0.03 -0.64 12.90
N ASP A 42 -0.09 -0.40 14.21
CA ASP A 42 -1.12 -0.95 15.08
C ASP A 42 -2.51 -0.39 14.75
N TYR A 43 -2.59 0.91 14.48
CA TYR A 43 -3.80 1.56 14.02
C TYR A 43 -4.32 0.92 12.72
N LEU A 44 -3.46 0.78 11.70
CA LEU A 44 -3.84 0.14 10.44
C LEU A 44 -4.30 -1.30 10.65
N PHE A 45 -3.59 -2.08 11.46
CA PHE A 45 -3.95 -3.47 11.73
C PHE A 45 -5.35 -3.57 12.34
N ILE A 46 -5.67 -2.75 13.34
CA ILE A 46 -6.96 -2.76 14.02
C ILE A 46 -8.12 -2.43 13.06
N HIS A 47 -7.94 -1.44 12.19
CA HIS A 47 -8.99 -1.00 11.29
C HIS A 47 -9.14 -1.93 10.07
N TRP A 48 -8.05 -2.41 9.53
CA TRP A 48 -8.05 -3.23 8.31
C TRP A 48 -8.40 -4.70 8.57
N ASP A 49 -8.05 -5.24 9.73
CA ASP A 49 -8.46 -6.60 10.13
C ASP A 49 -9.99 -6.71 10.25
N LYS A 50 -10.66 -5.67 10.76
CA LYS A 50 -12.13 -5.61 10.88
C LYS A 50 -12.88 -5.71 9.55
N ILE A 51 -12.26 -5.25 8.48
CA ILE A 51 -12.82 -5.27 7.12
C ILE A 51 -12.18 -6.35 6.23
N ASN A 52 -11.51 -7.32 6.85
CA ASN A 52 -10.87 -8.45 6.18
C ASN A 52 -9.85 -8.05 5.10
N VAL A 53 -9.08 -6.98 5.29
CA VAL A 53 -7.93 -6.68 4.44
C VAL A 53 -6.87 -7.75 4.67
N LEU A 54 -6.33 -8.27 3.57
CA LEU A 54 -5.19 -9.18 3.57
C LEU A 54 -4.06 -8.53 2.77
N GLY A 55 -2.81 -8.71 3.17
CA GLY A 55 -1.73 -8.07 2.43
C GLY A 55 -0.40 -8.05 3.15
N ARG A 56 0.57 -7.45 2.46
CA ARG A 56 1.91 -7.17 2.97
C ARG A 56 2.16 -5.68 2.91
N ILE A 57 2.28 -5.08 4.07
CA ILE A 57 2.41 -3.63 4.22
C ILE A 57 3.67 -3.33 5.02
N TYR A 58 4.40 -2.33 4.57
CA TYR A 58 5.56 -1.77 5.25
C TYR A 58 5.30 -0.31 5.59
N VAL A 59 5.61 0.05 6.83
CA VAL A 59 5.49 1.42 7.35
C VAL A 59 6.85 1.83 7.91
N ALA A 60 7.32 3.00 7.56
CA ALA A 60 8.54 3.60 8.09
C ALA A 60 8.31 5.09 8.39
N THR A 61 9.31 5.76 8.95
CA THR A 61 9.28 7.23 9.18
C THR A 61 9.05 8.01 7.89
N GLU A 62 9.51 7.48 6.75
CA GLU A 62 9.41 8.09 5.42
C GLU A 62 8.10 7.79 4.68
N GLY A 63 7.22 6.89 5.20
CA GLY A 63 5.95 6.62 4.54
C GLY A 63 5.42 5.20 4.68
N ILE A 64 4.59 4.82 3.69
CA ILE A 64 3.92 3.52 3.61
C ILE A 64 4.04 2.92 2.21
N ASN A 65 4.27 1.60 2.15
CA ASN A 65 4.19 0.79 0.94
C ASN A 65 3.25 -0.39 1.20
N ALA A 66 2.17 -0.48 0.44
CA ALA A 66 1.10 -1.45 0.64
C ALA A 66 0.81 -2.25 -0.62
N GLN A 67 0.78 -3.58 -0.46
CA GLN A 67 0.26 -4.53 -1.44
C GLN A 67 -0.77 -5.38 -0.71
N LEU A 68 -2.02 -5.33 -1.14
CA LEU A 68 -3.12 -5.91 -0.37
C LEU A 68 -4.28 -6.36 -1.25
N SER A 69 -5.19 -7.11 -0.64
CA SER A 69 -6.51 -7.39 -1.18
C SER A 69 -7.57 -7.05 -0.13
N VAL A 70 -8.70 -6.56 -0.61
CA VAL A 70 -9.87 -6.23 0.19
C VAL A 70 -11.12 -6.86 -0.42
N PRO A 71 -12.09 -7.35 0.37
CA PRO A 71 -13.39 -7.77 -0.19
C PRO A 71 -13.99 -6.66 -1.04
N ALA A 72 -14.45 -6.98 -2.25
CA ALA A 72 -15.01 -5.97 -3.16
C ALA A 72 -16.17 -5.19 -2.53
N THR A 73 -16.97 -5.86 -1.68
CA THR A 73 -18.08 -5.25 -0.92
C THR A 73 -17.64 -4.27 0.17
N ARG A 74 -16.36 -4.31 0.57
CA ARG A 74 -15.77 -3.44 1.59
C ARG A 74 -14.83 -2.38 1.02
N PHE A 75 -14.74 -2.28 -0.30
CA PHE A 75 -13.78 -1.38 -0.95
C PHE A 75 -14.03 0.10 -0.62
N GLU A 76 -15.28 0.54 -0.61
CA GLU A 76 -15.60 1.93 -0.26
C GLU A 76 -15.32 2.24 1.23
N GLU A 77 -15.54 1.26 2.12
CA GLU A 77 -15.18 1.39 3.54
C GLU A 77 -13.65 1.48 3.70
N PHE A 78 -12.91 0.69 2.93
CA PHE A 78 -11.44 0.76 2.90
C PHE A 78 -10.94 2.15 2.46
N LYS A 79 -11.54 2.71 1.39
CA LYS A 79 -11.21 4.08 0.93
C LYS A 79 -11.51 5.12 2.00
N ALA A 80 -12.67 5.03 2.65
CA ALA A 80 -13.03 5.94 3.73
C ALA A 80 -12.03 5.90 4.90
N ILE A 81 -11.50 4.70 5.24
CA ILE A 81 -10.45 4.58 6.26
C ILE A 81 -9.16 5.28 5.80
N LEU A 82 -8.77 5.14 4.53
CA LEU A 82 -7.60 5.84 3.99
C LEU A 82 -7.78 7.36 4.02
N ASP A 83 -8.93 7.85 3.57
CA ASP A 83 -9.23 9.29 3.47
C ASP A 83 -9.33 9.97 4.85
N ASN A 84 -9.59 9.20 5.91
CA ASN A 84 -9.52 9.69 7.30
C ASN A 84 -8.07 9.87 7.81
N ILE A 85 -7.07 9.43 7.06
CA ILE A 85 -5.66 9.63 7.36
C ILE A 85 -5.14 10.75 6.47
N SER A 86 -4.84 11.91 7.03
CA SER A 86 -4.59 13.16 6.28
C SER A 86 -3.59 13.01 5.13
N PHE A 87 -2.49 12.27 5.32
CA PHE A 87 -1.49 12.08 4.26
C PHE A 87 -1.85 10.97 3.24
N LEU A 88 -2.92 10.19 3.48
CA LEU A 88 -3.44 9.16 2.58
C LEU A 88 -4.73 9.59 1.88
N GLU A 89 -5.26 10.75 2.22
CA GLU A 89 -6.44 11.30 1.54
C GLU A 89 -6.21 11.34 0.03
N ASN A 90 -7.14 10.76 -0.74
CA ASN A 90 -7.07 10.64 -2.20
C ASN A 90 -5.78 9.96 -2.72
N VAL A 91 -5.15 9.09 -1.94
CA VAL A 91 -3.98 8.35 -2.41
C VAL A 91 -4.31 7.52 -3.66
N ARG A 92 -3.40 7.56 -4.64
CA ARG A 92 -3.57 6.77 -5.88
C ARG A 92 -3.53 5.28 -5.57
N LEU A 93 -4.61 4.57 -5.88
CA LEU A 93 -4.74 3.13 -5.76
C LEU A 93 -4.52 2.47 -7.14
N ASN A 94 -3.53 1.57 -7.24
CA ASN A 94 -3.27 0.80 -8.44
C ASN A 94 -3.97 -0.56 -8.29
N ILE A 95 -5.13 -0.71 -8.92
CA ILE A 95 -5.92 -1.96 -8.89
C ILE A 95 -5.35 -2.91 -9.94
N ALA A 96 -5.13 -4.17 -9.56
CA ALA A 96 -4.62 -5.18 -10.46
C ALA A 96 -5.62 -5.46 -11.59
N VAL A 97 -5.11 -5.66 -12.80
CA VAL A 97 -5.93 -5.98 -13.98
C VAL A 97 -6.53 -7.38 -13.85
N GLU A 98 -5.71 -8.33 -13.41
CA GLU A 98 -6.14 -9.70 -13.10
C GLU A 98 -6.31 -9.84 -11.59
N GLN A 99 -7.43 -10.43 -11.18
CA GLN A 99 -7.79 -10.60 -9.78
C GLN A 99 -7.64 -12.06 -9.35
N ASP A 100 -6.95 -12.28 -8.24
CA ASP A 100 -6.89 -13.57 -7.56
C ASP A 100 -7.29 -13.39 -6.10
N ASN A 101 -8.37 -14.05 -5.69
CA ASN A 101 -8.87 -13.99 -4.32
C ASN A 101 -7.83 -14.47 -3.28
N LYS A 102 -6.83 -15.24 -3.71
CA LYS A 102 -5.75 -15.78 -2.87
C LYS A 102 -4.42 -15.08 -3.05
N SER A 103 -4.35 -13.90 -3.66
CA SER A 103 -3.12 -13.11 -3.78
C SER A 103 -2.44 -12.91 -2.42
N PHE A 104 -3.23 -12.79 -1.37
CA PHE A 104 -2.76 -12.72 0.01
C PHE A 104 -3.61 -13.59 0.94
N LEU A 105 -2.96 -14.28 1.88
CA LEU A 105 -3.62 -15.19 2.82
C LEU A 105 -3.73 -14.61 4.24
N LYS A 106 -3.08 -13.51 4.53
CA LYS A 106 -3.07 -12.87 5.85
C LYS A 106 -2.74 -11.40 5.78
N LEU A 107 -3.22 -10.64 6.76
CA LEU A 107 -2.77 -9.26 6.97
C LEU A 107 -1.42 -9.27 7.70
N LYS A 108 -0.40 -8.68 7.09
CA LYS A 108 0.94 -8.54 7.65
C LYS A 108 1.43 -7.12 7.49
N ILE A 109 1.45 -6.37 8.57
CA ILE A 109 1.94 -5.00 8.60
C ILE A 109 3.22 -4.96 9.45
N LYS A 110 4.30 -4.43 8.90
CA LYS A 110 5.60 -4.32 9.57
C LYS A 110 6.07 -2.89 9.61
N ALA A 111 6.47 -2.44 10.79
CA ALA A 111 7.32 -1.26 10.91
C ALA A 111 8.75 -1.63 10.48
N ARG A 112 9.35 -0.79 9.64
CA ARG A 112 10.68 -0.92 9.08
C ARG A 112 11.43 0.39 9.26
N ASP A 113 12.73 0.35 9.10
CA ASP A 113 13.54 1.57 9.11
C ASP A 113 13.29 2.38 7.83
N LYS A 114 13.11 1.69 6.68
CA LYS A 114 12.76 2.28 5.39
C LYS A 114 11.68 1.48 4.66
N ILE A 115 10.90 2.15 3.81
CA ILE A 115 9.94 1.49 2.91
C ILE A 115 10.57 1.07 1.58
N VAL A 116 11.70 1.69 1.21
CA VAL A 116 12.48 1.40 0.01
C VAL A 116 13.95 1.19 0.42
N ALA A 117 14.62 0.22 -0.20
CA ALA A 117 16.05 -0.04 0.02
C ALA A 117 16.88 0.78 -0.99
N ASP A 118 16.90 2.10 -0.82
CA ASP A 118 17.62 3.05 -1.70
C ASP A 118 19.07 3.31 -1.25
N GLY A 119 19.44 2.90 -0.03
CA GLY A 119 20.78 3.12 0.53
C GLY A 119 21.08 4.56 0.94
N LEU A 120 20.07 5.47 0.90
CA LEU A 120 20.23 6.86 1.28
C LEU A 120 19.93 7.05 2.78
N GLU A 121 20.63 7.96 3.42
CA GLU A 121 20.35 8.37 4.80
C GLU A 121 19.24 9.44 4.82
N ASP A 122 18.36 9.41 5.83
CA ASP A 122 17.24 10.36 5.98
C ASP A 122 17.70 11.82 6.09
N SER A 123 18.96 12.05 6.49
CA SER A 123 19.56 13.38 6.54
C SER A 123 20.04 13.92 5.20
N GLU A 124 20.18 13.07 4.20
CA GLU A 124 20.73 13.40 2.88
C GLU A 124 19.64 13.63 1.85
N PHE A 125 18.44 13.12 2.10
CA PHE A 125 17.37 13.13 1.09
C PHE A 125 15.98 13.29 1.73
N ASP A 126 15.26 14.32 1.29
CA ASP A 126 13.86 14.54 1.67
C ASP A 126 12.92 13.82 0.68
N VAL A 127 12.38 12.68 1.10
CA VAL A 127 11.47 11.84 0.30
C VAL A 127 10.16 12.53 -0.06
N THR A 128 9.81 13.64 0.58
CA THR A 128 8.61 14.42 0.26
C THR A 128 8.81 15.37 -0.92
N GLN A 129 10.06 15.66 -1.29
CA GLN A 129 10.41 16.44 -2.47
C GLN A 129 10.38 15.53 -3.72
N CYS A 130 9.22 15.38 -4.30
CA CYS A 130 9.04 14.60 -5.52
C CYS A 130 8.96 15.47 -6.76
N GLY A 131 9.30 14.90 -7.92
CA GLY A 131 9.08 15.52 -9.23
C GLY A 131 7.60 15.66 -9.56
N VAL A 132 7.32 16.31 -10.68
CA VAL A 132 5.96 16.48 -11.20
C VAL A 132 5.51 15.18 -11.88
N HIS A 133 4.39 14.63 -11.43
CA HIS A 133 3.72 13.54 -12.14
C HIS A 133 3.03 14.08 -13.40
N VAL A 134 3.28 13.44 -14.53
CA VAL A 134 2.70 13.82 -15.82
C VAL A 134 1.76 12.71 -16.31
N ASP A 135 0.75 13.09 -17.09
CA ASP A 135 -0.10 12.17 -17.81
C ASP A 135 0.61 11.62 -19.08
N ALA A 136 -0.03 10.65 -19.75
CA ALA A 136 0.56 10.01 -20.94
C ALA A 136 0.83 10.98 -22.08
N GLN A 137 -0.03 11.99 -22.29
CA GLN A 137 0.17 12.99 -23.34
C GLN A 137 1.39 13.87 -23.03
N SER A 138 1.45 14.43 -21.83
CA SER A 138 2.57 15.24 -21.35
C SER A 138 3.89 14.47 -21.36
N PHE A 139 3.85 13.17 -21.00
CA PHE A 139 5.01 12.28 -21.09
C PHE A 139 5.51 12.17 -22.52
N ASN A 140 4.63 11.88 -23.50
CA ASN A 140 4.99 11.79 -24.90
C ASN A 140 5.57 13.10 -25.44
N ASP A 141 5.00 14.24 -25.05
CA ASP A 141 5.48 15.55 -25.43
C ASP A 141 6.88 15.84 -24.85
N LEU A 142 7.13 15.43 -23.61
CA LEU A 142 8.44 15.57 -22.95
C LEU A 142 9.51 14.72 -23.63
N ILE A 143 9.27 13.43 -23.87
CA ILE A 143 10.28 12.54 -24.46
C ILE A 143 10.59 12.88 -25.92
N SER A 144 9.74 13.64 -26.60
CA SER A 144 10.01 14.13 -27.96
C SER A 144 11.05 15.27 -28.02
N LYS A 145 11.37 15.90 -26.87
CA LYS A 145 12.32 17.00 -26.78
C LYS A 145 13.76 16.47 -26.71
N PRO A 146 14.70 17.02 -27.50
CA PRO A 146 16.08 16.53 -27.54
C PRO A 146 16.83 16.61 -26.21
N GLU A 147 16.44 17.55 -25.34
CA GLU A 147 17.05 17.77 -24.02
C GLU A 147 16.47 16.83 -22.91
N THR A 148 15.49 16.01 -23.23
CA THR A 148 14.88 15.12 -22.25
C THR A 148 15.67 13.81 -22.14
N LEU A 149 16.09 13.46 -20.95
CA LEU A 149 16.67 12.16 -20.63
C LEU A 149 15.58 11.24 -20.05
N LEU A 150 15.30 10.14 -20.75
CA LEU A 150 14.40 9.10 -20.24
C LEU A 150 15.20 8.08 -19.42
N VAL A 151 14.79 7.88 -18.17
CA VAL A 151 15.34 6.85 -17.29
C VAL A 151 14.21 5.89 -16.89
N ASP A 152 14.37 4.62 -17.24
CA ASP A 152 13.50 3.52 -16.83
C ASP A 152 14.18 2.72 -15.70
N MET A 153 13.51 2.53 -14.58
CA MET A 153 14.06 1.88 -13.39
C MET A 153 13.26 0.63 -12.99
#